data_36382ebdbe7d3aee53301384e1143aa4
#
_entry.id   36382ebdbe7d3aee53301384e1143aa4
#
_cell.length_a   1.000
_cell.length_b   1.000
_cell.length_c   1.000
_cell.angle_alpha   90.00
_cell.angle_beta   90.00
_cell.angle_gamma   90.00
#
_symmetry.space_group_name_H-M   'P 1'
#
loop_
_entity.id
_entity.type
_entity.pdbx_description
1 polymer ?
#
loop_
_entity_poly.entity_id
_entity_poly.type
_entity_poly.pdbx_seq_one_letter_code
_entity_poly.pdbx_strand_id
1 'polypeptide(L)'
;MGEVDRLDVGDVLQRRELVDIHGDPVRIPDPQWLVHLQFRRYAGCPVCNLHLRSITLRREEIVAAGVRDVVVFHSSVETMLGFQGGLPFAAIADPEKKLYAEFGVEKMSFVAALRAALSPRSWRAAGRALTRAPSLRGAAGRGEEHLGLPADFLIGPDGVVLAVKYGRYVDDQWSVDELLNLSVSVRYAAAASPRTS
;
A
#
# COMPACT_ATOMS: atom_id res chain seq x y z
N MET A 1 -20.66 17.32 2.60
CA MET A 1 -19.47 16.60 2.13
C MET A 1 -19.29 15.51 3.17
N GLY A 2 -19.81 14.31 2.87
CA GLY A 2 -19.83 13.21 3.84
C GLY A 2 -18.42 12.81 4.21
N GLU A 3 -18.19 12.61 5.49
CA GLU A 3 -16.99 11.97 6.04
C GLU A 3 -16.86 10.62 5.36
N VAL A 4 -15.73 10.38 4.70
CA VAL A 4 -15.46 9.08 4.09
C VAL A 4 -15.20 8.13 5.25
N ASP A 5 -16.05 7.13 5.40
CA ASP A 5 -15.96 6.15 6.48
C ASP A 5 -14.67 5.35 6.29
N ARG A 6 -13.74 5.50 7.22
CA ARG A 6 -12.47 4.76 7.20
C ARG A 6 -12.70 3.35 7.70
N LEU A 7 -12.05 2.40 7.07
CA LEU A 7 -12.03 1.03 7.56
C LEU A 7 -11.16 0.92 8.83
N ASP A 8 -11.65 0.17 9.80
CA ASP A 8 -10.96 -0.12 11.06
C ASP A 8 -10.69 -1.62 11.21
N VAL A 9 -9.88 -1.96 12.20
CA VAL A 9 -9.62 -3.35 12.58
C VAL A 9 -10.92 -4.03 13.01
N GLY A 10 -11.21 -5.18 12.41
CA GLY A 10 -12.45 -5.93 12.63
C GLY A 10 -13.49 -5.75 11.52
N ASP A 11 -13.35 -4.75 10.66
CA ASP A 11 -14.24 -4.60 9.49
C ASP A 11 -14.05 -5.79 8.54
N VAL A 12 -15.13 -6.16 7.85
CA VAL A 12 -15.14 -7.31 6.95
C VAL A 12 -15.33 -6.86 5.51
N LEU A 13 -14.33 -7.15 4.70
CA LEU A 13 -14.36 -6.86 3.27
C LEU A 13 -15.12 -7.94 2.50
N GLN A 14 -15.96 -7.51 1.57
CA GLN A 14 -16.58 -8.41 0.61
C GLN A 14 -15.54 -8.95 -0.38
N ARG A 15 -15.66 -10.22 -0.73
CA ARG A 15 -14.82 -10.87 -1.74
C ARG A 15 -14.97 -10.17 -3.09
N ARG A 16 -13.82 -9.85 -3.69
CA ARG A 16 -13.73 -9.28 -5.04
C ARG A 16 -12.56 -9.88 -5.79
N GLU A 17 -12.66 -9.85 -7.08
CA GLU A 17 -11.55 -10.14 -7.98
C GLU A 17 -11.24 -8.86 -8.75
N LEU A 18 -10.00 -8.39 -8.62
CA LEU A 18 -9.44 -7.26 -9.34
C LEU A 18 -8.50 -7.79 -10.41
N VAL A 19 -8.01 -6.89 -11.27
CA VAL A 19 -7.05 -7.24 -12.33
C VAL A 19 -5.82 -6.38 -12.11
N ASP A 20 -4.64 -6.99 -12.16
CA ASP A 20 -3.38 -6.27 -12.08
C ASP A 20 -2.98 -5.65 -13.43
N ILE A 21 -1.87 -4.91 -13.44
CA ILE A 21 -1.38 -4.23 -14.66
C ILE A 21 -0.94 -5.19 -15.79
N HIS A 22 -0.80 -6.49 -15.51
CA HIS A 22 -0.46 -7.52 -16.49
C HIS A 22 -1.68 -8.29 -16.98
N GLY A 23 -2.86 -8.03 -16.39
CA GLY A 23 -4.10 -8.73 -16.71
C GLY A 23 -4.36 -9.96 -15.84
N ASP A 24 -3.54 -10.20 -14.83
CA ASP A 24 -3.68 -11.34 -13.93
C ASP A 24 -4.74 -11.07 -12.84
N PRO A 25 -5.58 -12.08 -12.46
CA PRO A 25 -6.60 -11.93 -11.44
C PRO A 25 -5.99 -11.82 -10.04
N VAL A 26 -6.47 -10.85 -9.26
CA VAL A 26 -6.06 -10.58 -7.87
C VAL A 26 -7.28 -10.68 -6.97
N ARG A 27 -7.31 -11.67 -6.09
CA ARG A 27 -8.40 -11.87 -5.13
C ARG A 27 -8.12 -11.14 -3.83
N ILE A 28 -9.12 -10.38 -3.36
CA ILE A 28 -9.09 -9.68 -2.08
C ILE A 28 -10.45 -9.88 -1.40
N PRO A 29 -10.50 -10.58 -0.23
CA PRO A 29 -9.44 -11.34 0.42
C PRO A 29 -8.97 -12.56 -0.41
N ASP A 30 -7.74 -13.02 -0.15
CA ASP A 30 -7.21 -14.25 -0.72
C ASP A 30 -7.48 -15.41 0.26
N PRO A 31 -8.09 -16.54 -0.18
CA PRO A 31 -8.47 -17.63 0.74
C PRO A 31 -7.30 -18.38 1.38
N GLN A 32 -6.08 -18.20 0.87
CA GLN A 32 -4.88 -18.93 1.31
C GLN A 32 -3.84 -18.04 2.00
N TRP A 33 -3.93 -16.71 1.82
CA TRP A 33 -2.90 -15.76 2.22
C TRP A 33 -3.47 -14.63 3.07
N LEU A 34 -2.66 -14.11 3.97
CA LEU A 34 -2.85 -12.74 4.46
C LEU A 34 -2.53 -11.79 3.30
N VAL A 35 -3.41 -10.86 3.01
CA VAL A 35 -3.17 -9.85 1.97
C VAL A 35 -2.65 -8.57 2.61
N HIS A 36 -1.43 -8.17 2.27
CA HIS A 36 -0.92 -6.84 2.54
C HIS A 36 -1.33 -5.91 1.39
N LEU A 37 -2.44 -5.21 1.54
CA LEU A 37 -2.94 -4.25 0.56
C LEU A 37 -2.37 -2.87 0.84
N GLN A 38 -1.62 -2.34 -0.13
CA GLN A 38 -0.86 -1.11 -0.02
C GLN A 38 -1.41 -0.05 -0.95
N PHE A 39 -1.90 1.06 -0.43
CA PHE A 39 -2.22 2.24 -1.23
C PHE A 39 -1.01 3.15 -1.29
N ARG A 40 -0.55 3.44 -2.50
CA ARG A 40 0.59 4.33 -2.74
C ARG A 40 0.13 5.53 -3.56
N ARG A 41 0.98 6.50 -3.73
CA ARG A 41 0.65 7.74 -4.43
C ARG A 41 0.55 7.49 -5.95
N TYR A 42 1.45 8.00 -6.74
CA TYR A 42 1.54 7.79 -8.19
C TYR A 42 2.75 6.90 -8.54
N ALA A 43 2.71 6.23 -9.68
CA ALA A 43 3.69 5.20 -10.05
C ALA A 43 5.14 5.71 -10.10
N GLY A 44 5.37 6.97 -10.52
CA GLY A 44 6.70 7.59 -10.55
C GLY A 44 7.19 8.15 -9.21
N CYS A 45 6.46 7.97 -8.10
CA CYS A 45 6.82 8.51 -6.78
C CYS A 45 8.14 7.90 -6.25
N PRO A 46 9.22 8.69 -6.07
CA PRO A 46 10.51 8.14 -5.65
C PRO A 46 10.48 7.51 -4.25
N VAL A 47 9.69 8.08 -3.33
CA VAL A 47 9.55 7.57 -1.96
C VAL A 47 8.81 6.23 -1.97
N CYS A 48 7.72 6.12 -2.74
CA CYS A 48 6.97 4.88 -2.90
C CYS A 48 7.84 3.78 -3.53
N ASN A 49 8.59 4.12 -4.58
CA ASN A 49 9.46 3.16 -5.27
C ASN A 49 10.61 2.67 -4.37
N LEU A 50 11.17 3.54 -3.52
CA LEU A 50 12.16 3.13 -2.53
C LEU A 50 11.58 2.14 -1.52
N HIS A 51 10.35 2.37 -1.06
CA HIS A 51 9.66 1.45 -0.17
C HIS A 51 9.37 0.11 -0.85
N LEU A 52 8.78 0.11 -2.05
CA LEU A 52 8.49 -1.13 -2.79
C LEU A 52 9.75 -1.93 -3.09
N ARG A 53 10.89 -1.26 -3.30
CA ARG A 53 12.18 -1.94 -3.40
C ARG A 53 12.54 -2.69 -2.11
N SER A 54 12.26 -2.15 -0.93
CA SER A 54 12.51 -2.87 0.34
C SER A 54 11.61 -4.09 0.48
N ILE A 55 10.35 -4.02 0.07
CA ILE A 55 9.42 -5.15 -0.01
C ILE A 55 9.96 -6.21 -0.98
N THR A 56 10.36 -5.80 -2.20
CA THR A 56 10.91 -6.71 -3.22
C THR A 56 12.15 -7.45 -2.73
N LEU A 57 13.09 -6.76 -2.06
CA LEU A 57 14.33 -7.36 -1.55
C LEU A 57 14.10 -8.39 -0.45
N ARG A 58 13.00 -8.28 0.29
CA ARG A 58 12.66 -9.18 1.40
C ARG A 58 11.40 -10.01 1.11
N ARG A 59 11.04 -10.14 -0.17
CA ARG A 59 9.82 -10.84 -0.59
C ARG A 59 9.77 -12.28 -0.08
N GLU A 60 10.87 -12.99 -0.07
CA GLU A 60 10.92 -14.38 0.41
C GLU A 60 10.53 -14.49 1.88
N GLU A 61 10.96 -13.55 2.73
CA GLU A 61 10.58 -13.49 4.14
C GLU A 61 9.08 -13.22 4.30
N ILE A 62 8.54 -12.29 3.50
CA ILE A 62 7.12 -11.92 3.52
C ILE A 62 6.25 -13.12 3.09
N VAL A 63 6.63 -13.81 2.00
CA VAL A 63 5.93 -15.01 1.52
C VAL A 63 6.04 -16.14 2.54
N ALA A 64 7.21 -16.37 3.14
CA ALA A 64 7.38 -17.38 4.19
C ALA A 64 6.53 -17.06 5.43
N ALA A 65 6.29 -15.79 5.72
CA ALA A 65 5.34 -15.34 6.74
C ALA A 65 3.87 -15.50 6.30
N GLY A 66 3.58 -16.06 5.10
CA GLY A 66 2.24 -16.28 4.54
C GLY A 66 1.50 -14.99 4.19
N VAL A 67 2.23 -13.96 3.80
CA VAL A 67 1.69 -12.68 3.36
C VAL A 67 1.89 -12.55 1.85
N ARG A 68 0.87 -12.05 1.17
CA ARG A 68 0.89 -11.69 -0.25
C ARG A 68 0.76 -10.18 -0.37
N ASP A 69 1.73 -9.56 -1.01
CA ASP A 69 1.70 -8.11 -1.28
C ASP A 69 0.82 -7.80 -2.49
N VAL A 70 0.01 -6.76 -2.35
CA VAL A 70 -0.76 -6.13 -3.43
C VAL A 70 -0.61 -4.62 -3.28
N VAL A 71 -0.18 -3.93 -4.34
CA VAL A 71 -0.06 -2.48 -4.32
C VAL A 71 -1.04 -1.82 -5.28
N VAL A 72 -1.65 -0.73 -4.83
CA VAL A 72 -2.60 0.09 -5.62
C VAL A 72 -2.00 1.47 -5.84
N PHE A 73 -2.04 1.94 -7.07
CA PHE A 73 -1.66 3.29 -7.45
C PHE A 73 -2.80 4.00 -8.17
N HIS A 74 -2.92 5.31 -7.98
CA HIS A 74 -3.88 6.12 -8.73
C HIS A 74 -3.34 6.57 -10.09
N SER A 75 -2.47 5.77 -10.69
CA SER A 75 -1.90 5.96 -12.04
C SER A 75 -2.61 5.05 -13.05
N SER A 76 -2.55 5.41 -14.32
CA SER A 76 -3.03 4.54 -15.40
C SER A 76 -2.18 3.29 -15.56
N VAL A 77 -2.74 2.22 -16.14
CA VAL A 77 -2.02 0.97 -16.44
C VAL A 77 -0.76 1.25 -17.27
N GLU A 78 -0.87 2.10 -18.30
CA GLU A 78 0.25 2.45 -19.18
C GLU A 78 1.40 3.09 -18.39
N THR A 79 1.08 4.07 -17.52
CA THR A 79 2.09 4.70 -16.66
C THR A 79 2.71 3.68 -15.70
N MET A 80 1.89 2.83 -15.10
CA MET A 80 2.37 1.82 -14.15
C MET A 80 3.27 0.78 -14.80
N LEU A 81 2.98 0.32 -16.01
CA LEU A 81 3.86 -0.60 -16.74
C LEU A 81 5.27 -0.03 -16.92
N GLY A 82 5.38 1.28 -17.14
CA GLY A 82 6.67 1.96 -17.28
C GLY A 82 7.50 2.02 -15.98
N PHE A 83 6.86 2.04 -14.82
CA PHE A 83 7.54 2.19 -13.52
C PHE A 83 7.50 0.94 -12.64
N GLN A 84 6.42 0.16 -12.74
CA GLN A 84 6.09 -0.94 -11.83
C GLN A 84 5.98 -2.29 -12.54
N GLY A 85 6.16 -2.35 -13.86
CA GLY A 85 6.02 -3.58 -14.65
C GLY A 85 6.97 -4.72 -14.25
N GLY A 86 8.04 -4.42 -13.51
CA GLY A 86 8.99 -5.41 -12.99
C GLY A 86 8.76 -5.81 -11.52
N LEU A 87 7.65 -5.40 -10.87
CA LEU A 87 7.36 -5.82 -9.51
C LEU A 87 7.04 -7.33 -9.47
N PRO A 88 7.58 -8.08 -8.47
CA PRO A 88 7.33 -9.51 -8.34
C PRO A 88 6.02 -9.85 -7.61
N PHE A 89 5.11 -8.89 -7.46
CA PHE A 89 3.80 -9.00 -6.81
C PHE A 89 2.78 -8.09 -7.52
N ALA A 90 1.50 -8.34 -7.27
CA ALA A 90 0.42 -7.68 -7.98
C ALA A 90 0.41 -6.15 -7.79
N ALA A 91 0.28 -5.42 -8.89
CA ALA A 91 0.15 -3.98 -8.92
C ALA A 91 -1.15 -3.59 -9.64
N ILE A 92 -2.02 -2.82 -8.98
CA ILE A 92 -3.36 -2.46 -9.46
C ILE A 92 -3.39 -0.97 -9.80
N ALA A 93 -3.91 -0.66 -10.98
CA ALA A 93 -4.17 0.70 -11.40
C ALA A 93 -5.59 1.14 -10.98
N ASP A 94 -5.69 2.25 -10.26
CA ASP A 94 -6.96 2.87 -9.85
C ASP A 94 -6.96 4.38 -10.17
N PRO A 95 -6.91 4.77 -11.46
CA PRO A 95 -6.83 6.19 -11.85
C PRO A 95 -8.05 6.99 -11.43
N GLU A 96 -9.20 6.35 -11.29
CA GLU A 96 -10.45 6.97 -10.85
C GLU A 96 -10.57 7.03 -9.32
N LYS A 97 -9.63 6.45 -8.56
CA LYS A 97 -9.59 6.41 -7.10
C LYS A 97 -10.83 5.77 -6.46
N LYS A 98 -11.44 4.79 -7.12
CA LYS A 98 -12.59 4.06 -6.60
C LYS A 98 -12.21 3.24 -5.36
N LEU A 99 -11.10 2.50 -5.44
CA LEU A 99 -10.57 1.75 -4.29
C LEU A 99 -10.09 2.69 -3.19
N TYR A 100 -9.44 3.82 -3.53
CA TYR A 100 -9.05 4.82 -2.53
C TYR A 100 -10.25 5.37 -1.76
N ALA A 101 -11.34 5.67 -2.46
CA ALA A 101 -12.57 6.15 -1.81
C ALA A 101 -13.21 5.08 -0.94
N GLU A 102 -13.28 3.84 -1.42
CA GLU A 102 -13.86 2.72 -0.68
C GLU A 102 -13.09 2.39 0.61
N PHE A 103 -11.76 2.45 0.56
CA PHE A 103 -10.89 2.19 1.71
C PHE A 103 -10.64 3.43 2.58
N GLY A 104 -11.31 4.55 2.34
CA GLY A 104 -11.15 5.78 3.09
C GLY A 104 -9.75 6.40 3.01
N VAL A 105 -9.03 6.14 1.92
CA VAL A 105 -7.67 6.67 1.70
C VAL A 105 -7.77 8.10 1.17
N GLU A 106 -7.53 9.06 2.03
CA GLU A 106 -7.72 10.48 1.75
C GLU A 106 -6.55 11.12 1.00
N LYS A 107 -6.86 12.26 0.37
CA LYS A 107 -5.85 13.23 -0.09
C LYS A 107 -5.27 13.99 1.11
N MET A 108 -3.97 14.22 1.09
CA MET A 108 -3.33 15.11 2.05
C MET A 108 -3.93 16.52 1.94
N SER A 109 -4.41 17.09 3.06
CA SER A 109 -4.88 18.46 3.07
C SER A 109 -3.72 19.42 2.74
N PHE A 110 -4.03 20.61 2.19
CA PHE A 110 -3.00 21.61 1.87
C PHE A 110 -2.13 21.95 3.09
N VAL A 111 -2.72 22.03 4.28
CA VAL A 111 -2.00 22.30 5.54
C VAL A 111 -1.07 21.14 5.90
N ALA A 112 -1.49 19.88 5.70
CA ALA A 112 -0.65 18.71 5.92
C ALA A 112 0.47 18.61 4.88
N ALA A 113 0.22 18.98 3.62
CA ALA A 113 1.23 19.08 2.56
C ALA A 113 2.31 20.11 2.91
N LEU A 114 1.90 21.29 3.38
CA LEU A 114 2.82 22.36 3.80
C LEU A 114 3.65 21.94 5.02
N ARG A 115 3.03 21.30 6.03
CA ARG A 115 3.76 20.74 7.18
C ARG A 115 4.74 19.65 6.77
N ALA A 116 4.35 18.78 5.86
CA ALA A 116 5.23 17.73 5.32
C ALA A 116 6.42 18.34 4.57
N ALA A 117 6.21 19.36 3.73
CA ALA A 117 7.27 20.08 3.03
C ALA A 117 8.27 20.77 3.97
N LEU A 118 7.83 21.21 5.14
CA LEU A 118 8.66 21.83 6.18
C LEU A 118 9.28 20.81 7.15
N SER A 119 8.93 19.53 7.06
CA SER A 119 9.41 18.49 7.97
C SER A 119 10.83 18.02 7.63
N PRO A 120 11.76 17.98 8.61
CA PRO A 120 13.10 17.40 8.40
C PRO A 120 13.09 15.92 7.98
N ARG A 121 12.01 15.18 8.31
CA ARG A 121 11.80 13.78 7.91
C ARG A 121 11.55 13.66 6.41
N SER A 122 10.72 14.53 5.84
CA SER A 122 10.44 14.57 4.39
C SER A 122 11.70 14.92 3.60
N TRP A 123 12.52 15.84 4.09
CA TRP A 123 13.81 16.17 3.49
C TRP A 123 14.82 15.01 3.55
N ARG A 124 14.84 14.26 4.66
CA ARG A 124 15.70 13.06 4.78
C ARG A 124 15.21 11.93 3.87
N ALA A 125 13.89 11.75 3.73
CA ALA A 125 13.31 10.77 2.81
C ALA A 125 13.60 11.13 1.36
N ALA A 126 13.42 12.40 0.97
CA ALA A 126 13.77 12.92 -0.35
C ALA A 126 15.28 12.78 -0.63
N GLY A 127 16.14 13.12 0.34
CA GLY A 127 17.60 12.96 0.21
C GLY A 127 18.01 11.49 0.00
N ARG A 128 17.41 10.54 0.74
CA ARG A 128 17.66 9.10 0.53
C ARG A 128 17.17 8.61 -0.83
N ALA A 129 16.03 9.11 -1.30
CA ALA A 129 15.51 8.78 -2.63
C ALA A 129 16.44 9.31 -3.73
N LEU A 130 16.94 10.54 -3.61
CA LEU A 130 17.87 11.18 -4.54
C LEU A 130 19.20 10.45 -4.64
N THR A 131 19.75 9.96 -3.52
CA THR A 131 21.06 9.29 -3.48
C THR A 131 21.00 7.83 -3.96
N ARG A 132 19.83 7.20 -3.92
CA ARG A 132 19.66 5.76 -4.22
C ARG A 132 18.92 5.45 -5.52
N ALA A 133 18.34 6.43 -6.17
CA ALA A 133 17.63 6.29 -7.44
C ALA A 133 18.09 7.34 -8.45
N PRO A 134 19.07 7.02 -9.31
CA PRO A 134 19.62 7.99 -10.27
C PRO A 134 18.67 8.39 -11.39
N SER A 135 17.51 7.76 -11.55
CA SER A 135 16.54 8.13 -12.60
C SER A 135 15.38 8.97 -12.07
N LEU A 136 15.65 10.21 -11.71
CA LEU A 136 14.63 11.22 -11.38
C LEU A 136 13.73 11.66 -12.56
N ARG A 137 13.84 11.03 -13.73
CA ARG A 137 13.03 11.38 -14.91
C ARG A 137 11.53 11.13 -14.76
N GLY A 138 11.10 10.42 -13.69
CA GLY A 138 9.69 10.18 -13.37
C GLY A 138 9.12 11.01 -12.23
N ALA A 139 9.92 11.85 -11.55
CA ALA A 139 9.47 12.62 -10.39
C ALA A 139 8.42 13.70 -10.72
N ALA A 140 8.29 14.06 -11.97
CA ALA A 140 7.26 14.96 -12.49
C ALA A 140 6.25 14.15 -13.32
N GLY A 141 5.41 13.34 -12.66
CA GLY A 141 4.23 12.72 -13.29
C GLY A 141 3.40 13.83 -13.94
N ARG A 142 3.36 13.85 -15.27
CA ARG A 142 2.58 14.84 -16.01
C ARG A 142 1.09 14.57 -15.77
N GLY A 143 0.44 15.42 -14.99
CA GLY A 143 -1.00 15.40 -14.77
C GLY A 143 -1.49 14.48 -13.62
N GLU A 144 -0.62 13.83 -12.85
CA GLU A 144 -1.00 13.03 -11.70
C GLU A 144 -1.04 13.87 -10.41
N GLU A 145 -2.00 13.60 -9.53
CA GLU A 145 -2.08 14.29 -8.24
C GLU A 145 -0.97 13.82 -7.28
N HIS A 146 -0.12 14.75 -6.86
CA HIS A 146 1.00 14.47 -5.96
C HIS A 146 0.63 14.47 -4.46
N LEU A 147 -0.64 14.75 -4.10
CA LEU A 147 -1.09 14.99 -2.73
C LEU A 147 -1.70 13.76 -2.04
N GLY A 148 -1.47 12.55 -2.53
CA GLY A 148 -1.93 11.33 -1.87
C GLY A 148 -1.16 11.01 -0.59
N LEU A 149 -1.80 10.37 0.39
CA LEU A 149 -1.17 9.73 1.54
C LEU A 149 -1.12 8.22 1.33
N PRO A 150 -0.11 7.51 1.85
CA PRO A 150 -0.09 6.06 1.83
C PRO A 150 -1.10 5.50 2.84
N ALA A 151 -1.57 4.27 2.58
CA ALA A 151 -2.24 3.47 3.58
C ALA A 151 -1.87 2.00 3.41
N ASP A 152 -1.86 1.26 4.51
CA ASP A 152 -1.54 -0.16 4.55
C ASP A 152 -2.63 -0.90 5.31
N PHE A 153 -3.07 -2.04 4.77
CA PHE A 153 -4.05 -2.93 5.37
C PHE A 153 -3.50 -4.35 5.38
N LEU A 154 -3.67 -5.06 6.50
CA LEU A 154 -3.44 -6.49 6.56
C LEU A 154 -4.81 -7.17 6.67
N ILE A 155 -5.16 -7.98 5.67
CA ILE A 155 -6.49 -8.58 5.50
C ILE A 155 -6.36 -10.08 5.63
N GLY A 156 -7.21 -10.67 6.46
CA GLY A 156 -7.31 -12.11 6.66
C GLY A 156 -7.99 -12.84 5.49
N PRO A 157 -7.83 -14.18 5.41
CA PRO A 157 -8.49 -14.99 4.38
C PRO A 157 -10.03 -14.96 4.46
N ASP A 158 -10.56 -14.63 5.61
CA ASP A 158 -12.00 -14.44 5.87
C ASP A 158 -12.51 -13.06 5.50
N GLY A 159 -11.62 -12.14 5.11
CA GLY A 159 -11.91 -10.76 4.74
C GLY A 159 -11.83 -9.77 5.90
N VAL A 160 -11.53 -10.22 7.10
CA VAL A 160 -11.39 -9.33 8.27
C VAL A 160 -10.14 -8.46 8.11
N VAL A 161 -10.28 -7.17 8.34
CA VAL A 161 -9.16 -6.24 8.47
C VAL A 161 -8.48 -6.49 9.80
N LEU A 162 -7.29 -7.07 9.77
CA LEU A 162 -6.52 -7.48 10.95
C LEU A 162 -5.61 -6.37 11.49
N ALA A 163 -5.16 -5.49 10.60
CA ALA A 163 -4.41 -4.30 10.95
C ALA A 163 -4.60 -3.24 9.87
N VAL A 164 -4.54 -1.96 10.27
CA VAL A 164 -4.65 -0.82 9.36
C VAL A 164 -3.72 0.30 9.78
N LYS A 165 -3.15 0.99 8.80
CA LYS A 165 -2.36 2.20 8.99
C LYS A 165 -2.71 3.21 7.91
N TYR A 166 -3.33 4.31 8.28
CA TYR A 166 -3.47 5.48 7.42
C TYR A 166 -2.28 6.40 7.65
N GLY A 167 -1.46 6.59 6.61
CA GLY A 167 -0.27 7.42 6.70
C GLY A 167 -0.59 8.90 6.94
N ARG A 168 0.18 9.54 7.80
CA ARG A 168 0.06 10.97 8.14
C ARG A 168 1.00 11.85 7.31
N TYR A 169 1.99 11.23 6.65
CA TYR A 169 2.95 11.86 5.75
C TYR A 169 3.39 10.87 4.67
N VAL A 170 4.17 11.32 3.71
CA VAL A 170 4.43 10.61 2.44
C VAL A 170 5.19 9.28 2.56
N ASP A 171 5.92 9.03 3.65
CA ASP A 171 6.61 7.77 3.93
C ASP A 171 6.14 7.11 5.25
N ASP A 172 4.93 7.45 5.73
CA ASP A 172 4.30 6.83 6.89
C ASP A 172 3.56 5.56 6.49
N GLN A 173 4.31 4.53 6.20
CA GLN A 173 3.87 3.20 5.80
C GLN A 173 4.55 2.14 6.67
N TRP A 174 4.04 0.90 6.68
CA TRP A 174 4.73 -0.16 7.41
C TRP A 174 6.07 -0.48 6.77
N SER A 175 7.11 -0.58 7.60
CA SER A 175 8.35 -1.25 7.22
C SER A 175 8.12 -2.75 7.07
N VAL A 176 9.03 -3.45 6.40
CA VAL A 176 8.95 -4.92 6.31
C VAL A 176 8.98 -5.58 7.68
N ASP A 177 9.76 -5.04 8.64
CA ASP A 177 9.81 -5.57 10.00
C ASP A 177 8.47 -5.40 10.74
N GLU A 178 7.82 -4.23 10.60
CA GLU A 178 6.47 -4.01 11.14
C GLU A 178 5.45 -4.99 10.53
N LEU A 179 5.48 -5.21 9.21
CA LEU A 179 4.60 -6.15 8.52
C LEU A 179 4.81 -7.58 9.02
N LEU A 180 6.05 -8.03 9.14
CA LEU A 180 6.38 -9.38 9.63
C LEU A 180 5.92 -9.56 11.09
N ASN A 181 6.16 -8.58 11.95
CA ASN A 181 5.69 -8.61 13.33
C ASN A 181 4.15 -8.66 13.43
N LEU A 182 3.44 -7.88 12.61
CA LEU A 182 1.98 -7.93 12.53
C LEU A 182 1.50 -9.32 12.08
N SER A 183 2.11 -9.91 11.05
CA SER A 183 1.72 -11.23 10.54
C SER A 183 1.86 -12.33 11.60
N VAL A 184 2.90 -12.27 12.42
CA VAL A 184 3.10 -13.19 13.56
C VAL A 184 2.02 -12.94 14.61
N SER A 185 1.79 -11.69 14.99
CA SER A 185 0.82 -11.34 16.05
C SER A 185 -0.60 -11.80 15.73
N VAL A 186 -1.07 -11.58 14.48
CA VAL A 186 -2.43 -12.00 14.08
C VAL A 186 -2.59 -13.50 14.01
N ARG A 187 -1.53 -14.26 13.66
CA ARG A 187 -1.54 -15.72 13.67
C ARG A 187 -1.61 -16.28 15.09
N TYR A 188 -0.87 -15.69 16.02
CA TYR A 188 -0.95 -16.08 17.43
C TYR A 188 -2.36 -15.82 18.00
N ALA A 189 -2.97 -14.67 17.69
CA ALA A 189 -4.33 -14.35 18.11
C ALA A 189 -5.35 -15.35 17.53
N ALA A 190 -5.23 -15.70 16.25
CA ALA A 190 -6.11 -16.68 15.59
C ALA A 190 -5.94 -18.11 16.18
N ALA A 191 -4.73 -18.50 16.54
CA ALA A 191 -4.46 -19.81 17.18
C ALA A 191 -4.96 -19.88 18.64
N ALA A 192 -5.00 -18.74 19.34
CA ALA A 192 -5.48 -18.65 20.73
C ALA A 192 -7.01 -18.56 20.85
N SER A 193 -7.73 -18.24 19.78
CA SER A 193 -9.19 -18.19 19.77
C SER A 193 -9.76 -19.61 19.63
N PRO A 194 -10.51 -20.15 20.63
CA PRO A 194 -11.12 -21.47 20.51
C PRO A 194 -12.11 -21.46 19.34
N ARG A 195 -11.98 -22.43 18.42
CA ARG A 195 -12.99 -22.66 17.38
C ARG A 195 -14.28 -23.10 18.09
N THR A 196 -15.21 -22.17 18.27
CA THR A 196 -16.59 -22.52 18.63
C THR A 196 -17.19 -23.25 17.43
N SER A 197 -17.35 -24.56 17.61
CA SER A 197 -18.05 -25.49 16.72
C SER A 197 -19.54 -25.21 16.72
#